data_a5591695c634b9bef040f8e553216aed
#
_entry.id   a5591695c634b9bef040f8e553216aed
#
_cell.length_a   1.000
_cell.length_b   1.000
_cell.length_c   1.000
_cell.angle_alpha   90.00
_cell.angle_beta   90.00
_cell.angle_gamma   90.00
#
_symmetry.space_group_name_H-M   'P 1'
#
loop_
_entity.id
_entity.type
_entity.pdbx_description
1 polymer ?
#
loop_
_entity_poly.entity_id
_entity_poly.type
_entity_poly.pdbx_seq_one_letter_code
_entity_poly.pdbx_strand_id
1 'polypeptide(L)'
;MAEKVQINADKLKVLDAVMQKIEKDFGKGSIMRMNSTEVNDIPVIPTGSITLDMALGVGGYPKGRVVDIYGPESSGKTTLAIHAIAEAQKAGGIAAFIDAEHAFDSFYAQKLGVDVDNLLISQPDNGEQALEIADSLIRSSAIDIIVIDSVAALTPKAEIEGEMGDSKMGLQARLMSQALRKLTSSISKTKTVCIFINQLRDKIGVVYGNPETTTGGNALKFYASVRIDIRRMSVIKDGEDQLGTRTKVKVVKNKVAPPFKRAEFDIMFGEGISKIGEIVDLGVDYGVVKKAGSWFSYGDRKIGQGRDAVKELLKNDEELRNEIEAKVREAMKTTKKE
;
A
#
# COMPACT_ATOMS: atom_id res chain seq x y z
N MET A 1 10.65 -28.24 -18.16
CA MET A 1 11.17 -27.24 -19.12
C MET A 1 10.24 -27.27 -20.33
N ALA A 2 9.54 -26.20 -20.64
CA ALA A 2 8.68 -26.14 -21.82
C ALA A 2 9.57 -26.09 -23.07
N GLU A 3 9.32 -27.00 -24.05
CA GLU A 3 9.96 -26.96 -25.35
C GLU A 3 9.78 -25.58 -26.00
N LYS A 4 10.87 -24.95 -26.40
CA LYS A 4 10.82 -23.71 -27.17
C LYS A 4 10.25 -24.04 -28.57
N VAL A 5 9.00 -23.63 -28.77
CA VAL A 5 8.36 -23.73 -30.09
C VAL A 5 9.17 -22.90 -31.08
N GLN A 6 9.65 -23.54 -32.18
CA GLN A 6 10.42 -22.87 -33.23
C GLN A 6 9.45 -21.95 -34.02
N ILE A 7 9.61 -20.65 -33.86
CA ILE A 7 8.80 -19.65 -34.58
C ILE A 7 9.35 -19.52 -36.00
N ASN A 8 8.48 -19.53 -37.03
CA ASN A 8 8.84 -19.39 -38.42
C ASN A 8 9.54 -18.03 -38.65
N ALA A 9 10.70 -18.04 -39.26
CA ALA A 9 11.54 -16.86 -39.50
C ALA A 9 10.87 -15.81 -40.40
N ASP A 10 10.04 -16.21 -41.37
CA ASP A 10 9.34 -15.28 -42.25
C ASP A 10 8.22 -14.56 -41.49
N LYS A 11 7.54 -15.23 -40.56
CA LYS A 11 6.54 -14.58 -39.68
C LYS A 11 7.20 -13.54 -38.76
N LEU A 12 8.44 -13.80 -38.29
CA LEU A 12 9.17 -12.85 -37.45
C LEU A 12 9.52 -11.57 -38.21
N LYS A 13 9.98 -11.68 -39.48
CA LYS A 13 10.29 -10.52 -40.33
C LYS A 13 9.06 -9.64 -40.58
N VAL A 14 7.91 -10.26 -40.87
CA VAL A 14 6.66 -9.52 -41.07
C VAL A 14 6.24 -8.83 -39.76
N LEU A 15 6.36 -9.51 -38.62
CA LEU A 15 6.04 -8.94 -37.32
C LEU A 15 6.93 -7.75 -36.98
N ASP A 16 8.25 -7.84 -37.24
CA ASP A 16 9.18 -6.74 -36.99
C ASP A 16 8.84 -5.48 -37.83
N ALA A 17 8.47 -5.67 -39.10
CA ALA A 17 8.02 -4.57 -39.94
C ALA A 17 6.73 -3.90 -39.42
N VAL A 18 5.78 -4.70 -38.94
CA VAL A 18 4.54 -4.21 -38.32
C VAL A 18 4.82 -3.49 -37.01
N MET A 19 5.72 -4.00 -36.16
CA MET A 19 6.13 -3.36 -34.91
C MET A 19 6.75 -1.98 -35.17
N GLN A 20 7.66 -1.88 -36.14
CA GLN A 20 8.27 -0.60 -36.56
C GLN A 20 7.21 0.42 -37.04
N LYS A 21 6.22 -0.04 -37.80
CA LYS A 21 5.11 0.82 -38.23
C LYS A 21 4.27 1.31 -37.05
N ILE A 22 3.93 0.43 -36.10
CA ILE A 22 3.19 0.79 -34.88
C ILE A 22 3.98 1.83 -34.07
N GLU A 23 5.29 1.63 -33.88
CA GLU A 23 6.13 2.59 -33.16
C GLU A 23 6.22 3.94 -33.87
N LYS A 24 6.20 3.97 -35.19
CA LYS A 24 6.18 5.20 -35.99
C LYS A 24 4.85 5.93 -35.86
N ASP A 25 3.73 5.20 -35.88
CA ASP A 25 2.38 5.78 -35.88
C ASP A 25 1.93 6.19 -34.48
N PHE A 26 2.32 5.45 -33.42
CA PHE A 26 1.84 5.61 -32.03
C PHE A 26 2.93 6.03 -31.04
N GLY A 27 4.17 6.14 -31.46
CA GLY A 27 5.30 6.50 -30.62
C GLY A 27 6.10 5.30 -30.12
N LYS A 28 7.37 5.56 -29.79
CA LYS A 28 8.32 4.55 -29.32
C LYS A 28 7.84 3.92 -28.00
N GLY A 29 7.83 2.59 -27.91
CA GLY A 29 7.35 1.85 -26.75
C GLY A 29 5.84 1.55 -26.76
N SER A 30 5.11 1.89 -27.83
CA SER A 30 3.69 1.54 -28.00
C SER A 30 3.47 0.03 -28.13
N ILE A 31 4.48 -0.69 -28.57
CA ILE A 31 4.53 -2.16 -28.62
C ILE A 31 5.92 -2.63 -28.19
N MET A 32 6.00 -3.71 -27.42
CA MET A 32 7.28 -4.30 -26.99
C MET A 32 7.19 -5.80 -26.93
N ARG A 33 8.34 -6.48 -27.10
CA ARG A 33 8.45 -7.92 -26.82
C ARG A 33 8.78 -8.07 -25.33
N MET A 34 8.03 -8.92 -24.62
CA MET A 34 8.36 -9.27 -23.23
C MET A 34 9.60 -10.16 -23.21
N ASN A 35 10.76 -9.59 -22.92
CA ASN A 35 11.96 -10.32 -22.61
C ASN A 35 11.96 -10.69 -21.12
N SER A 36 12.38 -11.91 -20.79
CA SER A 36 12.34 -12.46 -19.42
C SER A 36 13.19 -11.69 -18.39
N THR A 37 14.06 -10.80 -18.83
CA THR A 37 14.94 -9.98 -17.98
C THR A 37 14.31 -8.68 -17.47
N GLU A 38 13.29 -8.15 -18.16
CA GLU A 38 12.65 -6.86 -17.75
C GLU A 38 11.45 -7.05 -16.83
N VAL A 39 10.97 -8.28 -16.63
CA VAL A 39 9.74 -8.58 -15.90
C VAL A 39 9.93 -8.56 -14.38
N ASN A 40 11.16 -8.53 -13.86
CA ASN A 40 11.43 -8.83 -12.45
C ASN A 40 11.65 -7.61 -11.53
N ASP A 41 11.74 -6.39 -12.04
CA ASP A 41 12.03 -5.21 -11.21
C ASP A 41 10.91 -4.17 -11.30
N ILE A 42 9.81 -4.45 -10.59
CA ILE A 42 8.74 -3.45 -10.43
C ILE A 42 9.21 -2.47 -9.34
N PRO A 43 9.45 -1.20 -9.68
CA PRO A 43 9.82 -0.21 -8.67
C PRO A 43 8.69 -0.04 -7.67
N VAL A 44 9.04 0.09 -6.38
CA VAL A 44 8.09 0.13 -5.27
C VAL A 44 8.39 1.29 -4.34
N ILE A 45 7.40 1.64 -3.53
CA ILE A 45 7.54 2.45 -2.31
C ILE A 45 7.32 1.50 -1.14
N PRO A 46 8.28 1.37 -0.18
CA PRO A 46 8.09 0.56 1.01
C PRO A 46 6.84 0.98 1.80
N THR A 47 6.22 0.03 2.49
CA THR A 47 4.99 0.31 3.25
C THR A 47 5.25 0.88 4.64
N GLY A 48 6.50 0.80 5.11
CA GLY A 48 6.88 1.06 6.50
C GLY A 48 6.80 -0.19 7.39
N SER A 49 6.19 -1.28 6.91
CA SER A 49 6.11 -2.58 7.57
C SER A 49 6.87 -3.63 6.77
N ILE A 50 7.82 -4.31 7.42
CA ILE A 50 8.63 -5.37 6.78
C ILE A 50 7.74 -6.55 6.40
N THR A 51 6.82 -6.94 7.28
CA THR A 51 5.90 -8.06 7.04
C THR A 51 4.92 -7.78 5.90
N LEU A 52 4.45 -6.53 5.77
CA LEU A 52 3.56 -6.15 4.67
C LEU A 52 4.32 -6.08 3.34
N ASP A 53 5.54 -5.54 3.33
CA ASP A 53 6.42 -5.55 2.15
C ASP A 53 6.63 -6.97 1.61
N MET A 54 6.81 -7.94 2.52
CA MET A 54 6.87 -9.37 2.17
C MET A 54 5.56 -9.89 1.61
N ALA A 55 4.45 -9.57 2.26
CA ALA A 55 3.12 -10.03 1.85
C ALA A 55 2.72 -9.50 0.46
N LEU A 56 3.18 -8.30 0.11
CA LEU A 56 3.01 -7.71 -1.22
C LEU A 56 3.87 -8.42 -2.29
N GLY A 57 4.92 -9.12 -1.89
CA GLY A 57 5.72 -9.97 -2.76
C GLY A 57 6.78 -9.25 -3.58
N VAL A 58 6.60 -7.95 -3.84
CA VAL A 58 7.54 -7.09 -4.59
C VAL A 58 8.32 -6.13 -3.69
N GLY A 59 8.06 -6.13 -2.38
CA GLY A 59 8.80 -5.32 -1.39
C GLY A 59 8.21 -3.95 -1.09
N GLY A 60 6.96 -3.70 -1.47
CA GLY A 60 6.27 -2.45 -1.20
C GLY A 60 5.08 -2.20 -2.13
N TYR A 61 4.56 -0.98 -2.12
CA TYR A 61 3.52 -0.54 -3.06
C TYR A 61 4.08 -0.36 -4.47
N PRO A 62 3.53 -1.05 -5.48
CA PRO A 62 4.06 -0.99 -6.85
C PRO A 62 3.84 0.39 -7.48
N LYS A 63 4.91 1.01 -7.98
CA LYS A 63 4.84 2.28 -8.72
C LYS A 63 4.04 2.12 -10.02
N GLY A 64 3.30 3.16 -10.38
CA GLY A 64 2.43 3.15 -11.55
C GLY A 64 1.14 2.34 -11.38
N ARG A 65 0.70 2.11 -10.13
CA ARG A 65 -0.46 1.29 -9.83
C ARG A 65 -1.40 1.96 -8.83
N VAL A 66 -2.67 1.57 -8.94
CA VAL A 66 -3.71 1.92 -7.97
C VAL A 66 -3.72 0.87 -6.87
N VAL A 67 -3.70 1.34 -5.62
CA VAL A 67 -3.80 0.55 -4.40
C VAL A 67 -5.08 0.94 -3.65
N ASP A 68 -5.86 -0.03 -3.19
CA ASP A 68 -7.07 0.15 -2.40
C ASP A 68 -6.83 -0.42 -1.00
N ILE A 69 -6.78 0.45 0.01
CA ILE A 69 -6.64 0.08 1.42
C ILE A 69 -7.99 0.27 2.10
N TYR A 70 -8.59 -0.82 2.59
CA TYR A 70 -9.89 -0.76 3.21
C TYR A 70 -9.97 -1.59 4.49
N GLY A 71 -10.90 -1.25 5.35
CA GLY A 71 -11.13 -1.91 6.63
C GLY A 71 -12.11 -1.13 7.50
N PRO A 72 -12.44 -1.67 8.68
CA PRO A 72 -13.27 -0.99 9.67
C PRO A 72 -12.67 0.36 10.10
N GLU A 73 -13.47 1.17 10.77
CA GLU A 73 -12.99 2.38 11.41
C GLU A 73 -11.88 2.06 12.43
N SER A 74 -10.94 2.99 12.60
CA SER A 74 -9.80 2.86 13.54
C SER A 74 -8.96 1.60 13.36
N SER A 75 -8.93 1.02 12.16
CA SER A 75 -8.10 -0.16 11.85
C SER A 75 -6.66 0.17 11.44
N GLY A 76 -6.31 1.45 11.26
CA GLY A 76 -4.96 1.91 10.88
C GLY A 76 -4.77 2.17 9.38
N LYS A 77 -5.86 2.36 8.60
CA LYS A 77 -5.79 2.66 7.15
C LYS A 77 -4.96 3.91 6.85
N THR A 78 -5.32 5.03 7.48
CA THR A 78 -4.62 6.30 7.31
C THR A 78 -3.19 6.23 7.81
N THR A 79 -2.95 5.56 8.96
CA THR A 79 -1.59 5.31 9.48
C THR A 79 -0.71 4.61 8.45
N LEU A 80 -1.24 3.55 7.81
CA LEU A 80 -0.50 2.79 6.79
C LEU A 80 -0.17 3.65 5.56
N ALA A 81 -1.10 4.51 5.13
CA ALA A 81 -0.88 5.43 4.02
C ALA A 81 0.13 6.55 4.36
N ILE A 82 0.08 7.07 5.59
CA ILE A 82 1.04 8.08 6.08
C ILE A 82 2.46 7.50 6.13
N HIS A 83 2.64 6.26 6.59
CA HIS A 83 3.94 5.58 6.53
C HIS A 83 4.46 5.45 5.09
N ALA A 84 3.59 5.16 4.12
CA ALA A 84 3.99 5.10 2.71
C ALA A 84 4.48 6.47 2.19
N ILE A 85 3.84 7.57 2.62
CA ILE A 85 4.29 8.94 2.34
C ILE A 85 5.68 9.17 2.93
N ALA A 86 5.88 8.84 4.21
CA ALA A 86 7.17 9.00 4.88
C ALA A 86 8.28 8.20 4.17
N GLU A 87 8.01 6.97 3.77
CA GLU A 87 8.99 6.14 3.04
C GLU A 87 9.28 6.70 1.63
N ALA A 88 8.28 7.26 0.93
CA ALA A 88 8.48 7.93 -0.35
C ALA A 88 9.37 9.17 -0.21
N GLN A 89 9.12 10.02 0.78
CA GLN A 89 9.91 11.23 1.05
C GLN A 89 11.35 10.89 1.47
N LYS A 90 11.56 9.86 2.30
CA LYS A 90 12.91 9.36 2.66
C LYS A 90 13.73 8.95 1.44
N ALA A 91 13.07 8.46 0.39
CA ALA A 91 13.71 8.13 -0.90
C ALA A 91 13.87 9.35 -1.83
N GLY A 92 13.57 10.56 -1.36
CA GLY A 92 13.62 11.80 -2.14
C GLY A 92 12.42 12.03 -3.06
N GLY A 93 11.34 11.26 -2.87
CA GLY A 93 10.10 11.39 -3.66
C GLY A 93 9.18 12.49 -3.14
N ILE A 94 8.32 12.98 -4.03
CA ILE A 94 7.30 14.01 -3.73
C ILE A 94 5.96 13.33 -3.46
N ALA A 95 5.32 13.71 -2.36
CA ALA A 95 4.06 13.15 -1.91
C ALA A 95 2.92 14.16 -1.91
N ALA A 96 1.71 13.69 -2.20
CA ALA A 96 0.49 14.48 -2.08
C ALA A 96 -0.57 13.72 -1.27
N PHE A 97 -1.38 14.46 -0.52
CA PHE A 97 -2.49 13.95 0.27
C PHE A 97 -3.76 14.73 -0.06
N ILE A 98 -4.77 14.03 -0.55
CA ILE A 98 -6.11 14.60 -0.80
C ILE A 98 -6.97 14.22 0.41
N ASP A 99 -7.18 15.19 1.29
CA ASP A 99 -7.94 15.06 2.54
C ASP A 99 -9.41 15.42 2.30
N ALA A 100 -10.19 14.46 1.80
CA ALA A 100 -11.62 14.65 1.57
C ALA A 100 -12.44 14.53 2.86
N GLU A 101 -11.88 13.99 3.93
CA GLU A 101 -12.54 13.92 5.25
C GLU A 101 -12.28 15.17 6.12
N HIS A 102 -11.36 16.06 5.71
CA HIS A 102 -10.90 17.23 6.48
C HIS A 102 -10.40 16.88 7.89
N ALA A 103 -9.68 15.76 8.00
CA ALA A 103 -9.26 15.17 9.27
C ALA A 103 -7.76 14.87 9.34
N PHE A 104 -6.94 15.45 8.45
CA PHE A 104 -5.50 15.22 8.43
C PHE A 104 -4.81 15.83 9.65
N ASP A 105 -4.13 14.99 10.42
CA ASP A 105 -3.34 15.38 11.60
C ASP A 105 -1.86 15.51 11.21
N SER A 106 -1.40 16.76 11.06
CA SER A 106 -0.02 17.07 10.71
C SER A 106 0.98 16.69 11.81
N PHE A 107 0.60 16.81 13.09
CA PHE A 107 1.47 16.42 14.21
C PHE A 107 1.68 14.91 14.25
N TYR A 108 0.61 14.15 14.01
CA TYR A 108 0.72 12.71 13.92
C TYR A 108 1.55 12.29 12.71
N ALA A 109 1.33 12.89 11.55
CA ALA A 109 2.11 12.62 10.34
C ALA A 109 3.60 12.88 10.54
N GLN A 110 3.96 14.01 11.19
CA GLN A 110 5.34 14.34 11.53
C GLN A 110 5.98 13.29 12.46
N LYS A 111 5.24 12.80 13.46
CA LYS A 111 5.72 11.72 14.35
C LYS A 111 5.99 10.43 13.60
N LEU A 112 5.26 10.15 12.53
CA LEU A 112 5.46 8.99 11.68
C LEU A 112 6.62 9.18 10.67
N GLY A 113 7.26 10.34 10.67
CA GLY A 113 8.41 10.66 9.85
C GLY A 113 8.10 11.35 8.53
N VAL A 114 6.88 11.90 8.37
CA VAL A 114 6.53 12.73 7.22
C VAL A 114 7.17 14.11 7.36
N ASP A 115 7.83 14.57 6.32
CA ASP A 115 8.22 15.96 6.15
C ASP A 115 6.97 16.75 5.73
N VAL A 116 6.32 17.37 6.72
CA VAL A 116 5.04 18.09 6.51
C VAL A 116 5.23 19.39 5.74
N ASP A 117 6.41 19.98 5.79
CA ASP A 117 6.73 21.22 5.06
C ASP A 117 6.79 20.99 3.54
N ASN A 118 7.13 19.76 3.13
CA ASN A 118 7.21 19.33 1.73
C ASN A 118 6.07 18.40 1.31
N LEU A 119 5.03 18.22 2.14
CA LEU A 119 3.84 17.48 1.79
C LEU A 119 2.82 18.38 1.08
N LEU A 120 2.41 18.03 -0.12
CA LEU A 120 1.29 18.68 -0.79
C LEU A 120 -0.02 18.17 -0.19
N ILE A 121 -0.83 19.06 0.38
CA ILE A 121 -2.14 18.72 0.93
C ILE A 121 -3.24 19.49 0.20
N SER A 122 -4.37 18.85 -0.07
CA SER A 122 -5.56 19.46 -0.64
C SER A 122 -6.80 19.00 0.11
N GLN A 123 -7.70 19.93 0.40
CA GLN A 123 -8.99 19.69 1.06
C GLN A 123 -10.11 20.14 0.12
N PRO A 124 -10.54 19.27 -0.80
CA PRO A 124 -11.52 19.59 -1.83
C PRO A 124 -12.94 19.66 -1.28
N ASP A 125 -13.80 20.50 -1.87
CA ASP A 125 -15.20 20.66 -1.50
C ASP A 125 -16.11 19.52 -1.98
N ASN A 126 -15.69 18.79 -3.03
CA ASN A 126 -16.46 17.70 -3.63
C ASN A 126 -15.57 16.67 -4.31
N GLY A 127 -16.16 15.53 -4.67
CA GLY A 127 -15.43 14.40 -5.26
C GLY A 127 -14.85 14.69 -6.64
N GLU A 128 -15.53 15.48 -7.48
CA GLU A 128 -15.03 15.89 -8.79
C GLU A 128 -13.75 16.72 -8.65
N GLN A 129 -13.76 17.71 -7.76
CA GLN A 129 -12.59 18.56 -7.49
C GLN A 129 -11.41 17.73 -6.96
N ALA A 130 -11.67 16.82 -6.00
CA ALA A 130 -10.66 15.91 -5.47
C ALA A 130 -9.95 15.12 -6.56
N LEU A 131 -10.74 14.51 -7.45
CA LEU A 131 -10.22 13.64 -8.51
C LEU A 131 -9.57 14.41 -9.67
N GLU A 132 -10.00 15.65 -9.94
CA GLU A 132 -9.37 16.54 -10.92
C GLU A 132 -8.01 17.06 -10.41
N ILE A 133 -7.93 17.42 -9.12
CA ILE A 133 -6.65 17.80 -8.50
C ILE A 133 -5.68 16.61 -8.56
N ALA A 134 -6.15 15.41 -8.20
CA ALA A 134 -5.35 14.20 -8.28
C ALA A 134 -4.86 13.92 -9.72
N ASP A 135 -5.73 14.03 -10.73
CA ASP A 135 -5.35 13.86 -12.14
C ASP A 135 -4.29 14.88 -12.58
N SER A 136 -4.44 16.14 -12.18
CA SER A 136 -3.50 17.21 -12.52
C SER A 136 -2.11 16.96 -11.90
N LEU A 137 -2.07 16.59 -10.61
CA LEU A 137 -0.83 16.25 -9.92
C LEU A 137 -0.14 15.03 -10.54
N ILE A 138 -0.87 13.96 -10.82
CA ILE A 138 -0.33 12.76 -11.45
C ILE A 138 0.22 13.05 -12.84
N ARG A 139 -0.50 13.82 -13.67
CA ARG A 139 -0.06 14.19 -15.04
C ARG A 139 1.18 15.05 -15.06
N SER A 140 1.47 15.79 -13.99
CA SER A 140 2.71 16.57 -13.89
C SER A 140 3.97 15.70 -13.96
N SER A 141 3.83 14.38 -13.68
CA SER A 141 4.94 13.42 -13.55
C SER A 141 5.93 13.75 -12.42
N ALA A 142 5.60 14.72 -11.56
CA ALA A 142 6.45 15.14 -10.44
C ALA A 142 6.12 14.40 -9.14
N ILE A 143 4.97 13.70 -9.07
CA ILE A 143 4.47 13.07 -7.85
C ILE A 143 4.79 11.58 -7.85
N ASP A 144 5.49 11.10 -6.80
CA ASP A 144 5.79 9.67 -6.60
C ASP A 144 4.66 8.92 -5.94
N ILE A 145 3.97 9.56 -4.99
CA ILE A 145 2.83 8.98 -4.27
C ILE A 145 1.73 10.02 -4.07
N ILE A 146 0.50 9.58 -4.24
CA ILE A 146 -0.69 10.34 -3.89
C ILE A 146 -1.65 9.47 -3.10
N VAL A 147 -2.15 10.00 -1.99
CA VAL A 147 -3.14 9.37 -1.12
C VAL A 147 -4.45 10.13 -1.22
N ILE A 148 -5.58 9.42 -1.32
CA ILE A 148 -6.93 9.98 -1.31
C ILE A 148 -7.68 9.38 -0.12
N ASP A 149 -7.94 10.18 0.90
CA ASP A 149 -8.59 9.78 2.15
C ASP A 149 -9.89 10.57 2.36
N SER A 150 -11.04 9.99 2.23
CA SER A 150 -11.33 8.62 1.80
C SER A 150 -12.33 8.60 0.64
N VAL A 151 -12.45 7.47 -0.06
CA VAL A 151 -13.46 7.28 -1.13
C VAL A 151 -14.89 7.56 -0.61
N ALA A 152 -15.16 7.25 0.67
CA ALA A 152 -16.46 7.49 1.28
C ALA A 152 -16.84 8.99 1.31
N ALA A 153 -15.85 9.87 1.42
CA ALA A 153 -16.03 11.32 1.48
C ALA A 153 -16.04 12.00 0.10
N LEU A 154 -15.76 11.26 -0.99
CA LEU A 154 -15.85 11.80 -2.35
C LEU A 154 -17.30 11.98 -2.78
N THR A 155 -17.97 12.95 -2.17
CA THR A 155 -19.37 13.27 -2.48
C THR A 155 -19.47 13.99 -3.82
N PRO A 156 -20.29 13.51 -4.77
CA PRO A 156 -20.51 14.20 -6.04
C PRO A 156 -21.10 15.61 -5.84
N LYS A 157 -20.63 16.56 -6.62
CA LYS A 157 -21.12 17.96 -6.57
C LYS A 157 -22.64 18.04 -6.68
N ALA A 158 -23.24 17.29 -7.58
CA ALA A 158 -24.68 17.25 -7.76
C ALA A 158 -25.45 16.71 -6.53
N GLU A 159 -24.78 15.93 -5.65
CA GLU A 159 -25.34 15.47 -4.38
C GLU A 159 -25.31 16.58 -3.34
N ILE A 160 -24.23 17.36 -3.30
CA ILE A 160 -24.06 18.50 -2.38
C ILE A 160 -25.05 19.63 -2.71
N GLU A 161 -25.25 19.91 -4.01
CA GLU A 161 -26.17 20.96 -4.47
C GLU A 161 -27.65 20.56 -4.45
N GLY A 162 -27.96 19.31 -4.12
CA GLY A 162 -29.33 18.79 -4.00
C GLY A 162 -29.98 19.15 -2.66
N GLU A 163 -31.30 18.93 -2.56
CA GLU A 163 -32.02 19.09 -1.32
C GLU A 163 -31.77 17.94 -0.34
N MET A 164 -31.87 18.20 0.96
CA MET A 164 -31.76 17.16 1.99
C MET A 164 -32.88 16.13 1.81
N GLY A 165 -32.50 14.86 1.62
CA GLY A 165 -33.44 13.75 1.41
C GLY A 165 -33.57 13.31 -0.04
N ASP A 166 -32.96 14.01 -1.00
CA ASP A 166 -32.92 13.57 -2.39
C ASP A 166 -32.16 12.24 -2.54
N SER A 167 -32.80 11.24 -3.10
CA SER A 167 -32.15 9.96 -3.40
C SER A 167 -31.41 10.04 -4.71
N LYS A 168 -30.08 10.26 -4.64
CA LYS A 168 -29.19 10.30 -5.83
C LYS A 168 -28.33 9.04 -5.94
N MET A 169 -28.99 7.88 -5.95
CA MET A 169 -28.30 6.59 -5.98
C MET A 169 -27.33 6.46 -7.17
N GLY A 170 -26.12 5.99 -6.88
CA GLY A 170 -25.13 5.62 -7.88
C GLY A 170 -24.29 6.76 -8.47
N LEU A 171 -24.47 8.01 -8.08
CA LEU A 171 -23.65 9.13 -8.56
C LEU A 171 -22.17 8.95 -8.21
N GLN A 172 -21.85 8.61 -6.96
CA GLN A 172 -20.49 8.34 -6.52
C GLN A 172 -19.85 7.18 -7.31
N ALA A 173 -20.59 6.11 -7.58
CA ALA A 173 -20.09 4.99 -8.37
C ALA A 173 -19.81 5.37 -9.83
N ARG A 174 -20.59 6.27 -10.42
CA ARG A 174 -20.34 6.82 -11.76
C ARG A 174 -19.10 7.70 -11.77
N LEU A 175 -18.98 8.61 -10.79
CA LEU A 175 -17.81 9.48 -10.61
C LEU A 175 -16.53 8.64 -10.50
N MET A 176 -16.51 7.65 -9.62
CA MET A 176 -15.37 6.75 -9.45
C MET A 176 -15.03 5.98 -10.73
N SER A 177 -16.05 5.49 -11.45
CA SER A 177 -15.86 4.76 -12.71
C SER A 177 -15.24 5.64 -13.80
N GLN A 178 -15.67 6.89 -13.90
CA GLN A 178 -15.15 7.87 -14.86
C GLN A 178 -13.72 8.26 -14.52
N ALA A 179 -13.47 8.61 -13.26
CA ALA A 179 -12.16 9.03 -12.77
C ALA A 179 -11.11 7.93 -12.94
N LEU A 180 -11.40 6.71 -12.51
CA LEU A 180 -10.44 5.61 -12.59
C LEU A 180 -10.07 5.23 -14.02
N ARG A 181 -11.00 5.34 -14.98
CA ARG A 181 -10.68 5.18 -16.40
C ARG A 181 -9.63 6.17 -16.88
N LYS A 182 -9.74 7.43 -16.42
CA LYS A 182 -8.83 8.52 -16.78
C LYS A 182 -7.49 8.38 -16.04
N LEU A 183 -7.53 8.23 -14.71
CA LEU A 183 -6.38 8.18 -13.83
C LEU A 183 -5.45 6.99 -14.10
N THR A 184 -6.00 5.79 -14.37
CA THR A 184 -5.20 4.56 -14.51
C THR A 184 -4.14 4.67 -15.59
N SER A 185 -4.47 5.29 -16.73
CA SER A 185 -3.50 5.51 -17.83
C SER A 185 -2.39 6.47 -17.41
N SER A 186 -2.74 7.59 -16.77
CA SER A 186 -1.78 8.59 -16.29
C SER A 186 -0.86 7.99 -15.21
N ILE A 187 -1.43 7.33 -14.21
CA ILE A 187 -0.70 6.64 -13.12
C ILE A 187 0.34 5.66 -13.68
N SER A 188 -0.05 4.84 -14.66
CA SER A 188 0.87 3.86 -15.26
C SER A 188 2.05 4.51 -15.99
N LYS A 189 1.80 5.63 -16.70
CA LYS A 189 2.84 6.37 -17.45
C LYS A 189 3.80 7.11 -16.53
N THR A 190 3.28 7.79 -15.50
CA THR A 190 4.06 8.62 -14.58
C THR A 190 4.74 7.81 -13.48
N LYS A 191 4.40 6.52 -13.35
CA LYS A 191 4.91 5.65 -12.28
C LYS A 191 4.54 6.11 -10.86
N THR A 192 3.49 6.90 -10.72
CA THR A 192 2.96 7.35 -9.42
C THR A 192 2.29 6.18 -8.69
N VAL A 193 2.49 6.03 -7.38
CA VAL A 193 1.66 5.18 -6.52
C VAL A 193 0.42 5.95 -6.13
N CYS A 194 -0.77 5.43 -6.46
CA CYS A 194 -2.03 6.06 -6.08
C CYS A 194 -2.78 5.18 -5.07
N ILE A 195 -2.85 5.65 -3.82
CA ILE A 195 -3.54 4.95 -2.73
C ILE A 195 -4.90 5.57 -2.52
N PHE A 196 -5.94 4.74 -2.60
CA PHE A 196 -7.28 5.08 -2.13
C PHE A 196 -7.52 4.42 -0.79
N ILE A 197 -7.92 5.20 0.19
CA ILE A 197 -8.44 4.71 1.47
C ILE A 197 -9.94 4.55 1.34
N ASN A 198 -10.46 3.38 1.78
CA ASN A 198 -11.88 3.08 1.65
C ASN A 198 -12.46 2.56 2.96
N GLN A 199 -13.73 2.81 3.15
CA GLN A 199 -14.47 2.36 4.32
C GLN A 199 -15.33 1.14 3.96
N LEU A 200 -15.58 0.29 4.95
CA LEU A 200 -16.53 -0.81 4.84
C LEU A 200 -17.94 -0.32 5.19
N ARG A 201 -18.91 -0.89 4.50
CA ARG A 201 -20.36 -0.73 4.75
C ARG A 201 -21.00 -2.09 4.67
N ASP A 202 -22.05 -2.31 5.44
CA ASP A 202 -22.82 -3.53 5.37
C ASP A 202 -23.94 -3.40 4.35
N LYS A 203 -24.09 -4.42 3.52
CA LYS A 203 -25.21 -4.53 2.59
C LYS A 203 -26.45 -4.97 3.37
N ILE A 204 -27.50 -4.16 3.30
CA ILE A 204 -28.78 -4.49 3.90
C ILE A 204 -29.38 -5.70 3.17
N GLY A 205 -29.92 -6.69 3.92
CA GLY A 205 -30.62 -7.84 3.37
C GLY A 205 -29.78 -9.04 2.93
N VAL A 206 -28.46 -9.02 3.15
CA VAL A 206 -27.59 -10.18 2.89
C VAL A 206 -27.67 -11.15 4.09
N VAL A 207 -28.45 -12.24 3.93
CA VAL A 207 -28.60 -13.28 4.97
C VAL A 207 -27.49 -14.33 4.89
N TYR A 208 -26.94 -14.58 3.70
CA TYR A 208 -25.88 -15.56 3.46
C TYR A 208 -24.69 -14.92 2.75
N GLY A 209 -23.47 -15.30 3.16
CA GLY A 209 -22.23 -14.79 2.58
C GLY A 209 -21.68 -13.57 3.35
N ASN A 210 -20.72 -12.83 2.74
CA ASN A 210 -20.12 -11.66 3.36
C ASN A 210 -20.96 -10.41 3.05
N PRO A 211 -21.58 -9.76 4.05
CA PRO A 211 -22.34 -8.52 3.87
C PRO A 211 -21.45 -7.31 3.60
N GLU A 212 -20.17 -7.35 4.00
CA GLU A 212 -19.27 -6.20 3.89
C GLU A 212 -19.00 -5.81 2.44
N THR A 213 -19.07 -4.54 2.15
CA THR A 213 -18.70 -3.94 0.86
C THR A 213 -17.99 -2.61 1.06
N THR A 214 -17.17 -2.21 0.10
CA THR A 214 -16.50 -0.90 0.09
C THR A 214 -17.40 0.14 -0.59
N THR A 215 -17.25 1.43 -0.23
CA THR A 215 -17.95 2.57 -0.85
C THR A 215 -17.44 2.85 -2.26
N GLY A 216 -18.12 3.71 -3.02
CA GLY A 216 -17.70 4.11 -4.38
C GLY A 216 -17.99 3.08 -5.48
N GLY A 217 -18.83 2.06 -5.21
CA GLY A 217 -19.21 1.04 -6.17
C GLY A 217 -18.13 0.00 -6.44
N ASN A 218 -18.15 -0.61 -7.65
CA ASN A 218 -17.25 -1.70 -7.99
C ASN A 218 -16.00 -1.27 -8.79
N ALA A 219 -15.95 -0.04 -9.29
CA ALA A 219 -14.89 0.39 -10.19
C ALA A 219 -13.50 0.22 -9.57
N LEU A 220 -13.30 0.69 -8.33
CA LEU A 220 -12.02 0.59 -7.63
C LEU A 220 -11.58 -0.87 -7.45
N LYS A 221 -12.52 -1.80 -7.18
CA LYS A 221 -12.23 -3.23 -7.06
C LYS A 221 -11.62 -3.82 -8.34
N PHE A 222 -12.02 -3.31 -9.51
CA PHE A 222 -11.48 -3.76 -10.81
C PHE A 222 -10.16 -3.05 -11.16
N TYR A 223 -10.10 -1.72 -10.98
CA TYR A 223 -8.93 -0.92 -11.37
C TYR A 223 -7.74 -1.09 -10.44
N ALA A 224 -7.94 -1.28 -9.14
CA ALA A 224 -6.85 -1.52 -8.20
C ALA A 224 -6.02 -2.74 -8.59
N SER A 225 -4.71 -2.57 -8.64
CA SER A 225 -3.74 -3.66 -8.82
C SER A 225 -3.47 -4.41 -7.53
N VAL A 226 -3.53 -3.71 -6.40
CA VAL A 226 -3.39 -4.25 -5.06
C VAL A 226 -4.59 -3.83 -4.23
N ARG A 227 -5.17 -4.76 -3.47
CA ARG A 227 -6.22 -4.48 -2.49
C ARG A 227 -5.84 -5.09 -1.15
N ILE A 228 -5.95 -4.29 -0.12
CA ILE A 228 -5.48 -4.57 1.24
C ILE A 228 -6.66 -4.44 2.21
N ASP A 229 -7.00 -5.53 2.87
CA ASP A 229 -7.95 -5.57 3.98
C ASP A 229 -7.16 -5.46 5.30
N ILE A 230 -7.35 -4.37 6.05
CA ILE A 230 -6.67 -4.12 7.33
C ILE A 230 -7.68 -4.16 8.48
N ARG A 231 -7.35 -4.95 9.53
CA ARG A 231 -8.22 -5.18 10.68
C ARG A 231 -7.45 -5.16 11.98
N ARG A 232 -8.03 -4.55 12.99
CA ARG A 232 -7.55 -4.64 14.37
C ARG A 232 -7.85 -6.05 14.91
N MET A 233 -6.84 -6.68 15.53
CA MET A 233 -6.97 -7.99 16.19
C MET A 233 -7.19 -7.84 17.70
N SER A 234 -6.28 -7.14 18.36
CA SER A 234 -6.28 -6.96 19.81
C SER A 234 -5.71 -5.59 20.17
N VAL A 235 -5.99 -5.16 21.39
CA VAL A 235 -5.41 -3.96 21.98
C VAL A 235 -4.14 -4.34 22.71
N ILE A 236 -3.08 -3.54 22.54
CA ILE A 236 -1.83 -3.65 23.31
C ILE A 236 -1.98 -2.73 24.50
N LYS A 237 -1.77 -3.28 25.70
CA LYS A 237 -1.96 -2.56 26.97
C LYS A 237 -0.71 -2.67 27.83
N ASP A 238 -0.51 -1.65 28.67
CA ASP A 238 0.37 -1.69 29.83
C ASP A 238 -0.47 -1.30 31.05
N GLY A 239 -0.79 -2.29 31.89
CA GLY A 239 -1.79 -2.12 32.94
C GLY A 239 -3.17 -1.76 32.39
N GLU A 240 -3.69 -0.59 32.75
CA GLU A 240 -4.97 -0.06 32.24
C GLU A 240 -4.82 0.78 30.97
N ASP A 241 -3.61 1.24 30.66
CA ASP A 241 -3.34 2.12 29.54
C ASP A 241 -3.29 1.34 28.21
N GLN A 242 -3.97 1.89 27.20
CA GLN A 242 -3.93 1.35 25.84
C GLN A 242 -2.80 2.01 25.07
N LEU A 243 -1.75 1.24 24.76
CA LEU A 243 -0.57 1.73 24.06
C LEU A 243 -0.65 1.62 22.53
N GLY A 244 -1.47 0.70 22.04
CA GLY A 244 -1.56 0.45 20.62
C GLY A 244 -2.49 -0.70 20.26
N THR A 245 -2.39 -1.16 19.02
CA THR A 245 -3.19 -2.29 18.52
C THR A 245 -2.33 -3.26 17.72
N ARG A 246 -2.53 -4.57 17.95
CA ARG A 246 -2.09 -5.61 17.03
C ARG A 246 -3.01 -5.61 15.81
N THR A 247 -2.44 -5.46 14.64
CA THR A 247 -3.17 -5.29 13.40
C THR A 247 -2.84 -6.42 12.44
N LYS A 248 -3.86 -6.93 11.74
CA LYS A 248 -3.75 -7.93 10.70
C LYS A 248 -4.11 -7.34 9.37
N VAL A 249 -3.28 -7.62 8.38
CA VAL A 249 -3.47 -7.19 7.00
C VAL A 249 -3.55 -8.42 6.09
N LYS A 250 -4.50 -8.42 5.16
CA LYS A 250 -4.65 -9.44 4.12
C LYS A 250 -4.59 -8.78 2.75
N VAL A 251 -3.68 -9.22 1.91
CA VAL A 251 -3.60 -8.80 0.50
C VAL A 251 -4.62 -9.61 -0.29
N VAL A 252 -5.82 -9.07 -0.47
CA VAL A 252 -6.95 -9.82 -1.09
C VAL A 252 -6.91 -9.84 -2.61
N LYS A 253 -6.20 -8.88 -3.21
CA LYS A 253 -5.92 -8.81 -4.65
C LYS A 253 -4.51 -8.33 -4.87
N ASN A 254 -3.80 -8.97 -5.79
CA ASN A 254 -2.46 -8.58 -6.17
C ASN A 254 -2.22 -8.96 -7.64
N LYS A 255 -1.91 -7.97 -8.49
CA LYS A 255 -1.61 -8.18 -9.91
C LYS A 255 -0.09 -8.25 -10.18
N VAL A 256 0.75 -8.05 -9.17
CA VAL A 256 2.21 -8.02 -9.31
C VAL A 256 2.90 -9.19 -8.60
N ALA A 257 2.18 -9.93 -7.75
CA ALA A 257 2.66 -11.12 -7.05
C ALA A 257 1.46 -12.01 -6.65
N PRO A 258 1.67 -13.24 -6.15
CA PRO A 258 0.58 -14.09 -5.65
C PRO A 258 -0.21 -13.42 -4.53
N PRO A 259 -1.56 -13.37 -4.62
CA PRO A 259 -2.43 -12.74 -3.62
C PRO A 259 -2.61 -13.63 -2.38
N PHE A 260 -3.45 -13.16 -1.44
CA PHE A 260 -3.94 -13.81 -0.22
C PHE A 260 -2.91 -13.98 0.88
N LYS A 261 -1.73 -13.41 0.73
CA LYS A 261 -0.75 -13.35 1.82
C LYS A 261 -1.22 -12.42 2.93
N ARG A 262 -0.71 -12.66 4.13
CA ARG A 262 -1.06 -11.94 5.36
C ARG A 262 0.18 -11.33 5.97
N ALA A 263 -0.02 -10.22 6.66
CA ALA A 263 0.97 -9.56 7.50
C ALA A 263 0.33 -9.23 8.84
N GLU A 264 1.12 -9.25 9.91
CA GLU A 264 0.69 -8.86 11.25
C GLU A 264 1.78 -8.00 11.87
N PHE A 265 1.38 -6.86 12.41
CA PHE A 265 2.28 -5.91 13.08
C PHE A 265 1.53 -5.09 14.12
N ASP A 266 2.28 -4.44 14.99
CA ASP A 266 1.74 -3.55 15.98
C ASP A 266 1.70 -2.12 15.44
N ILE A 267 0.57 -1.43 15.67
CA ILE A 267 0.45 0.01 15.49
C ILE A 267 0.39 0.63 16.88
N MET A 268 1.43 1.39 17.25
CA MET A 268 1.52 2.07 18.52
C MET A 268 0.91 3.47 18.41
N PHE A 269 0.15 3.87 19.43
CA PHE A 269 -0.48 5.20 19.43
C PHE A 269 0.60 6.29 19.52
N GLY A 270 0.54 7.24 18.59
CA GLY A 270 1.53 8.32 18.47
C GLY A 270 2.88 7.96 17.84
N GLU A 271 3.17 6.66 17.61
CA GLU A 271 4.43 6.20 16.98
C GLU A 271 4.21 5.47 15.65
N GLY A 272 2.96 5.00 15.39
CA GLY A 272 2.63 4.26 14.18
C GLY A 272 3.11 2.81 14.18
N ILE A 273 3.52 2.29 13.03
CA ILE A 273 3.95 0.90 12.88
C ILE A 273 5.24 0.63 13.66
N SER A 274 5.20 -0.36 14.56
CA SER A 274 6.34 -0.75 15.37
C SER A 274 7.33 -1.60 14.57
N LYS A 275 8.20 -0.96 13.79
CA LYS A 275 9.23 -1.66 13.01
C LYS A 275 10.15 -2.51 13.89
N ILE A 276 10.50 -2.02 15.08
CA ILE A 276 11.32 -2.78 16.04
C ILE A 276 10.58 -4.05 16.49
N GLY A 277 9.27 -3.95 16.74
CA GLY A 277 8.45 -5.12 17.07
C GLY A 277 8.46 -6.17 15.96
N GLU A 278 8.38 -5.76 14.69
CA GLU A 278 8.48 -6.66 13.55
C GLU A 278 9.86 -7.33 13.46
N ILE A 279 10.94 -6.58 13.70
CA ILE A 279 12.32 -7.12 13.69
C ILE A 279 12.46 -8.22 14.74
N VAL A 280 11.90 -8.04 15.95
CA VAL A 280 11.92 -9.06 17.01
C VAL A 280 11.13 -10.29 16.61
N ASP A 281 9.89 -10.11 16.12
CA ASP A 281 9.00 -11.20 15.73
C ASP A 281 9.60 -12.00 14.55
N LEU A 282 10.01 -11.32 13.49
CA LEU A 282 10.66 -11.94 12.34
C LEU A 282 12.02 -12.56 12.68
N GLY A 283 12.77 -11.94 13.61
CA GLY A 283 14.02 -12.51 14.13
C GLY A 283 13.81 -13.90 14.73
N VAL A 284 12.72 -14.09 15.44
CA VAL A 284 12.35 -15.40 16.00
C VAL A 284 11.86 -16.34 14.91
N ASP A 285 10.96 -15.87 14.03
CA ASP A 285 10.34 -16.71 12.99
C ASP A 285 11.38 -17.26 11.99
N TYR A 286 12.41 -16.47 11.67
CA TYR A 286 13.51 -16.86 10.78
C TYR A 286 14.73 -17.44 11.50
N GLY A 287 14.66 -17.67 12.83
CA GLY A 287 15.72 -18.29 13.61
C GLY A 287 16.97 -17.44 13.79
N VAL A 288 16.94 -16.15 13.45
CA VAL A 288 18.03 -15.17 13.69
C VAL A 288 18.14 -14.87 15.19
N VAL A 289 17.00 -14.74 15.85
CA VAL A 289 16.89 -14.60 17.31
C VAL A 289 16.34 -15.89 17.88
N LYS A 290 17.02 -16.47 18.86
CA LYS A 290 16.56 -17.68 19.56
C LYS A 290 15.65 -17.27 20.72
N LYS A 291 14.50 -17.94 20.83
CA LYS A 291 13.56 -17.78 21.96
C LYS A 291 13.48 -19.08 22.74
N ALA A 292 13.83 -19.03 24.04
CA ALA A 292 13.74 -20.15 24.95
C ALA A 292 12.90 -19.73 26.18
N GLY A 293 11.64 -20.15 26.22
CA GLY A 293 10.66 -19.67 27.19
C GLY A 293 10.43 -18.17 27.04
N SER A 294 10.69 -17.40 28.12
CA SER A 294 10.62 -15.93 28.09
C SER A 294 11.92 -15.24 27.66
N TRP A 295 13.02 -15.97 27.49
CA TRP A 295 14.32 -15.43 27.19
C TRP A 295 14.57 -15.38 25.67
N PHE A 296 15.12 -14.24 25.24
CA PHE A 296 15.58 -14.02 23.86
C PHE A 296 17.09 -13.92 23.85
N SER A 297 17.73 -14.51 22.84
CA SER A 297 19.18 -14.46 22.63
C SER A 297 19.54 -14.29 21.16
N TYR A 298 20.63 -13.57 20.90
CA TYR A 298 21.21 -13.36 19.59
C TYR A 298 22.67 -13.82 19.64
N GLY A 299 23.02 -14.84 18.86
CA GLY A 299 24.26 -15.59 19.04
C GLY A 299 24.32 -16.17 20.47
N ASP A 300 25.39 -15.86 21.19
CA ASP A 300 25.59 -16.29 22.57
C ASP A 300 25.14 -15.22 23.60
N ARG A 301 24.71 -14.04 23.14
CA ARG A 301 24.29 -12.91 23.99
C ARG A 301 22.80 -13.02 24.30
N LYS A 302 22.43 -12.99 25.59
CA LYS A 302 21.03 -12.77 26.02
C LYS A 302 20.68 -11.30 25.76
N ILE A 303 19.59 -11.06 25.03
CA ILE A 303 19.14 -9.73 24.61
C ILE A 303 17.89 -9.24 25.36
N GLY A 304 17.25 -10.08 26.15
CA GLY A 304 16.15 -9.66 27.01
C GLY A 304 15.27 -10.81 27.49
N GLN A 305 14.51 -10.54 28.55
CA GLN A 305 13.43 -11.42 29.03
C GLN A 305 12.10 -10.76 28.69
N GLY A 306 11.33 -11.40 27.82
CA GLY A 306 10.10 -10.86 27.27
C GLY A 306 10.34 -9.98 26.01
N ARG A 307 9.30 -9.89 25.17
CA ARG A 307 9.33 -9.18 23.90
C ARG A 307 9.60 -7.67 24.07
N ASP A 308 9.02 -7.07 25.11
CA ASP A 308 9.13 -5.63 25.34
C ASP A 308 10.51 -5.22 25.83
N ALA A 309 11.17 -6.04 26.66
CA ALA A 309 12.56 -5.80 27.06
C ALA A 309 13.52 -5.87 25.86
N VAL A 310 13.27 -6.76 24.89
CA VAL A 310 14.04 -6.84 23.65
C VAL A 310 13.79 -5.60 22.78
N LYS A 311 12.54 -5.14 22.66
CA LYS A 311 12.20 -3.90 21.92
C LYS A 311 12.92 -2.68 22.50
N GLU A 312 12.93 -2.54 23.82
CA GLU A 312 13.66 -1.46 24.50
C GLU A 312 15.18 -1.53 24.27
N LEU A 313 15.76 -2.74 24.35
CA LEU A 313 17.18 -2.90 24.02
C LEU A 313 17.46 -2.47 22.58
N LEU A 314 16.67 -2.94 21.59
CA LEU A 314 16.87 -2.61 20.18
C LEU A 314 16.53 -1.14 19.83
N LYS A 315 15.74 -0.46 20.67
CA LYS A 315 15.50 0.98 20.55
C LYS A 315 16.77 1.78 20.90
N ASN A 316 17.51 1.31 21.89
CA ASN A 316 18.70 1.98 22.42
C ASN A 316 20.01 1.49 21.77
N ASP A 317 20.02 0.30 21.17
CA ASP A 317 21.20 -0.31 20.49
C ASP A 317 20.91 -0.38 18.98
N GLU A 318 21.21 0.71 18.30
CA GLU A 318 20.93 0.85 16.85
C GLU A 318 21.78 -0.10 16.01
N GLU A 319 23.02 -0.35 16.44
CA GLU A 319 23.96 -1.23 15.73
C GLU A 319 23.45 -2.68 15.73
N LEU A 320 23.06 -3.17 16.90
CA LEU A 320 22.47 -4.50 17.05
C LEU A 320 21.14 -4.62 16.29
N ARG A 321 20.29 -3.59 16.33
CA ARG A 321 19.04 -3.55 15.58
C ARG A 321 19.28 -3.71 14.10
N ASN A 322 20.19 -2.94 13.52
CA ASN A 322 20.51 -2.96 12.11
C ASN A 322 21.13 -4.29 11.68
N GLU A 323 21.97 -4.89 12.53
CA GLU A 323 22.54 -6.22 12.30
C GLU A 323 21.46 -7.31 12.25
N ILE A 324 20.55 -7.32 13.22
CA ILE A 324 19.44 -8.29 13.27
C ILE A 324 18.52 -8.07 12.04
N GLU A 325 18.15 -6.82 11.73
CA GLU A 325 17.32 -6.52 10.56
C GLU A 325 17.97 -7.02 9.26
N ALA A 326 19.27 -6.80 9.08
CA ALA A 326 19.97 -7.25 7.88
C ALA A 326 19.94 -8.77 7.73
N LYS A 327 20.21 -9.52 8.83
CA LYS A 327 20.15 -10.98 8.83
C LYS A 327 18.73 -11.52 8.60
N VAL A 328 17.73 -10.88 9.19
CA VAL A 328 16.32 -11.22 8.93
C VAL A 328 16.01 -11.05 7.44
N ARG A 329 16.37 -9.92 6.84
CA ARG A 329 16.13 -9.66 5.41
C ARG A 329 16.86 -10.66 4.51
N GLU A 330 18.05 -11.11 4.89
CA GLU A 330 18.80 -12.12 4.18
C GLU A 330 18.12 -13.50 4.27
N ALA A 331 17.75 -13.94 5.46
CA ALA A 331 17.03 -15.19 5.69
C ALA A 331 15.70 -15.23 4.90
N MET A 332 14.97 -14.10 4.86
CA MET A 332 13.75 -13.95 4.08
C MET A 332 13.94 -14.16 2.58
N LYS A 333 15.07 -13.71 2.02
CA LYS A 333 15.40 -13.92 0.60
C LYS A 333 15.71 -15.39 0.28
N THR A 334 16.33 -16.09 1.20
CA THR A 334 16.70 -17.49 1.05
C THR A 334 15.48 -18.41 1.06
N THR A 335 14.53 -18.17 1.98
CA THR A 335 13.28 -18.94 2.08
C THR A 335 12.33 -18.73 0.89
N LYS A 336 12.46 -17.63 0.12
CA LYS A 336 11.69 -17.40 -1.12
C LYS A 336 12.17 -18.23 -2.31
N LYS A 337 13.33 -18.90 -2.21
CA LYS A 337 13.91 -19.70 -3.31
C LYS A 337 13.55 -21.18 -3.23
N GLU A 338 12.98 -21.64 -2.12
CA GLU A 338 12.38 -22.96 -1.96
C GLU A 338 10.85 -22.90 -2.21
#